data_a1a2b0a2cb1eae3f1aa45d1c9a5617ae
#
_entry.id   a1a2b0a2cb1eae3f1aa45d1c9a5617ae
#
_cell.length_a   1.000
_cell.length_b   1.000
_cell.length_c   1.000
_cell.angle_alpha   90.00
_cell.angle_beta   90.00
_cell.angle_gamma   90.00
#
_symmetry.space_group_name_H-M   'P 1'
#
loop_
_entity.id
_entity.type
_entity.pdbx_description
1 polymer ?
#
loop_
_entity_poly.entity_id
_entity_poly.type
_entity_poly.pdbx_seq_one_letter_code
_entity_poly.pdbx_strand_id
1 'polypeptide(L)'
;MSNFSHKGGAHENAAKKKETKEESFAHRMETLSGETDGRKKPSQKQKTRTLTVVLIVIAGVLALLLLLLLAYSIWSTAPETDDSGLKTQTTATPDMPTASATPAGATAQPSATPTASPTPKPTAEPAGRKDNVYTLLVVGRDRVGLNTDTIMVARFDCNDHTANIVSIPRDTLVNVPWAVKKVNSVYGSAGIDGLVTEIEDLVGFGIDSYAVVNTYVFQQIIDCIGGVYFDVPIYMYYDDPDQDLHISLAPGYQLLNGYQCEQVVRFRQNNDGTGYPNGDLGRIETQHAFFAALARQVLQLGNISNLPQIISLVIDNTDTNLSSGNIAFYAQEFLKMGMDDISFYTLPYDTVYIRGGSYVSIQLDA
;
A
#
# COMPACT_ATOMS: atom_id res chain seq x y z
N MET A 1 -2.67 68.42 -71.84
CA MET A 1 -3.88 69.10 -71.35
C MET A 1 -4.39 68.27 -70.17
N SER A 2 -4.27 68.83 -68.97
CA SER A 2 -5.19 68.91 -67.81
C SER A 2 -5.69 67.59 -67.27
N ASN A 3 -5.64 67.26 -66.00
CA ASN A 3 -5.99 68.09 -64.89
C ASN A 3 -5.45 67.51 -63.57
N PHE A 4 -4.99 68.42 -62.78
CA PHE A 4 -4.72 68.32 -61.34
C PHE A 4 -6.01 68.25 -60.50
N SER A 5 -5.87 67.77 -59.30
CA SER A 5 -6.66 68.05 -58.11
C SER A 5 -7.57 66.89 -57.61
N HIS A 6 -7.14 66.32 -56.52
CA HIS A 6 -7.89 66.14 -55.24
C HIS A 6 -7.16 65.14 -54.30
N LYS A 7 -6.18 65.61 -53.56
CA LYS A 7 -5.59 64.89 -52.49
C LYS A 7 -5.44 65.72 -51.18
N GLY A 8 -6.37 66.63 -50.92
CA GLY A 8 -6.27 67.51 -49.74
C GLY A 8 -7.27 67.25 -48.64
N GLY A 9 -8.40 66.54 -48.95
CA GLY A 9 -9.52 66.42 -47.98
C GLY A 9 -9.49 65.24 -47.02
N ALA A 10 -8.69 64.22 -47.31
CA ALA A 10 -8.73 62.98 -46.49
C ALA A 10 -7.83 63.06 -45.24
N HIS A 11 -6.75 63.85 -45.27
CA HIS A 11 -5.84 63.98 -44.12
C HIS A 11 -6.38 64.92 -43.03
N GLU A 12 -7.15 65.98 -43.42
CA GLU A 12 -7.69 66.93 -42.48
C GLU A 12 -8.88 66.35 -41.69
N ASN A 13 -9.69 65.49 -42.29
CA ASN A 13 -10.78 64.75 -41.63
C ASN A 13 -10.27 63.62 -40.70
N ALA A 14 -9.09 63.05 -41.00
CA ALA A 14 -8.48 62.01 -40.14
C ALA A 14 -7.86 62.65 -38.89
N ALA A 15 -7.28 63.85 -39.01
CA ALA A 15 -6.73 64.57 -37.85
C ALA A 15 -7.83 65.08 -36.92
N LYS A 16 -8.88 65.68 -37.42
CA LYS A 16 -10.06 66.11 -36.63
C LYS A 16 -10.78 64.96 -35.94
N LYS A 17 -10.82 63.76 -36.56
CA LYS A 17 -11.45 62.58 -35.96
C LYS A 17 -10.58 61.95 -34.88
N LYS A 18 -9.29 62.17 -34.93
CA LYS A 18 -8.32 61.69 -33.88
C LYS A 18 -8.36 62.60 -32.68
N GLU A 19 -8.39 63.90 -32.88
CA GLU A 19 -8.45 64.91 -31.83
C GLU A 19 -9.77 64.82 -31.05
N THR A 20 -10.95 64.64 -31.68
CA THR A 20 -12.21 64.43 -31.02
C THR A 20 -12.29 63.08 -30.26
N LYS A 21 -11.53 62.05 -30.70
CA LYS A 21 -11.45 60.80 -29.95
C LYS A 21 -10.57 60.90 -28.68
N GLU A 22 -9.47 61.66 -28.79
CA GLU A 22 -8.58 61.90 -27.64
C GLU A 22 -9.24 62.78 -26.57
N GLU A 23 -9.93 63.83 -27.00
CA GLU A 23 -10.74 64.66 -26.07
C GLU A 23 -11.89 63.88 -25.42
N SER A 24 -12.59 62.99 -26.16
CA SER A 24 -13.62 62.14 -25.62
C SER A 24 -13.05 61.08 -24.65
N PHE A 25 -11.85 60.58 -24.91
CA PHE A 25 -11.14 59.64 -24.01
C PHE A 25 -10.64 60.35 -22.76
N ALA A 26 -10.08 61.55 -22.88
CA ALA A 26 -9.62 62.35 -21.75
C ALA A 26 -10.83 62.74 -20.82
N HIS A 27 -11.95 63.19 -21.39
CA HIS A 27 -13.15 63.52 -20.66
C HIS A 27 -13.79 62.25 -19.98
N ARG A 28 -13.67 61.07 -20.60
CA ARG A 28 -14.14 59.81 -20.01
C ARG A 28 -13.21 59.30 -18.92
N MET A 29 -11.90 59.57 -19.02
CA MET A 29 -10.96 59.28 -17.94
C MET A 29 -11.10 60.23 -16.76
N GLU A 30 -11.45 61.47 -17.02
CA GLU A 30 -11.69 62.49 -15.97
C GLU A 30 -12.98 62.19 -15.20
N THR A 31 -14.07 61.77 -15.90
CA THR A 31 -15.27 61.29 -15.26
C THR A 31 -15.07 59.98 -14.48
N LEU A 32 -14.24 59.04 -14.93
CA LEU A 32 -13.91 57.83 -14.21
C LEU A 32 -12.98 58.09 -13.00
N SER A 33 -12.12 59.11 -13.09
CA SER A 33 -11.28 59.51 -11.92
C SER A 33 -12.04 60.32 -10.86
N GLY A 34 -13.15 60.96 -11.27
CA GLY A 34 -14.02 61.70 -10.34
C GLY A 34 -15.02 60.83 -9.57
N GLU A 35 -15.22 59.57 -10.02
CA GLU A 35 -16.20 58.66 -9.38
C GLU A 35 -15.59 57.75 -8.31
N THR A 36 -14.31 57.90 -8.02
CA THR A 36 -13.62 57.15 -6.95
C THR A 36 -13.39 58.06 -5.75
N ASP A 37 -14.42 58.41 -5.03
CA ASP A 37 -14.27 58.52 -3.57
C ASP A 37 -15.56 58.81 -2.81
N GLY A 38 -16.57 57.97 -2.90
CA GLY A 38 -17.67 57.91 -1.93
C GLY A 38 -17.50 56.82 -0.86
N ARG A 39 -16.42 56.02 -0.90
CA ARG A 39 -16.15 55.06 0.18
C ARG A 39 -15.48 55.74 1.33
N LYS A 40 -16.29 56.15 2.31
CA LYS A 40 -15.80 56.60 3.63
C LYS A 40 -14.80 55.58 4.11
N LYS A 41 -13.51 55.94 4.25
CA LYS A 41 -12.48 55.12 4.90
C LYS A 41 -13.04 54.61 6.21
N PRO A 42 -13.06 53.28 6.49
CA PRO A 42 -13.64 52.77 7.71
C PRO A 42 -12.92 53.39 8.90
N SER A 43 -13.68 53.90 9.88
CA SER A 43 -13.12 54.52 11.06
C SER A 43 -12.23 53.54 11.81
N GLN A 44 -11.22 54.01 12.54
CA GLN A 44 -10.31 53.13 13.27
C GLN A 44 -11.06 52.16 14.21
N LYS A 45 -12.19 52.59 14.80
CA LYS A 45 -13.11 51.75 15.57
C LYS A 45 -13.76 50.62 14.73
N GLN A 46 -14.04 50.89 13.46
CA GLN A 46 -14.68 49.89 12.56
C GLN A 46 -13.65 48.86 12.13
N LYS A 47 -12.40 49.27 11.83
CA LYS A 47 -11.28 48.35 11.55
C LYS A 47 -10.98 47.41 12.71
N THR A 48 -10.96 47.94 13.95
CA THR A 48 -10.73 47.14 15.17
C THR A 48 -11.86 46.14 15.38
N ARG A 49 -13.13 46.52 15.20
CA ARG A 49 -14.27 45.59 15.27
C ARG A 49 -14.21 44.50 14.24
N THR A 50 -13.89 44.82 12.97
CA THR A 50 -13.74 43.82 11.90
C THR A 50 -12.60 42.86 12.21
N LEU A 51 -11.44 43.36 12.69
CA LEU A 51 -10.31 42.53 13.08
C LEU A 51 -10.67 41.59 14.24
N THR A 52 -11.37 42.09 15.26
CA THR A 52 -11.84 41.30 16.40
C THR A 52 -12.80 40.17 15.95
N VAL A 53 -13.77 40.50 15.08
CA VAL A 53 -14.68 39.47 14.53
C VAL A 53 -13.94 38.41 13.72
N VAL A 54 -12.98 38.79 12.87
CA VAL A 54 -12.15 37.87 12.12
C VAL A 54 -11.33 36.95 13.03
N LEU A 55 -10.74 37.51 14.10
CA LEU A 55 -9.98 36.72 15.08
C LEU A 55 -10.87 35.73 15.84
N ILE A 56 -12.10 36.14 16.21
CA ILE A 56 -13.08 35.24 16.88
C ILE A 56 -13.48 34.10 15.93
N VAL A 57 -13.71 34.40 14.64
CA VAL A 57 -14.05 33.37 13.65
C VAL A 57 -12.88 32.39 13.45
N ILE A 58 -11.65 32.88 13.30
CA ILE A 58 -10.45 32.04 13.21
C ILE A 58 -10.29 31.18 14.47
N ALA A 59 -10.43 31.76 15.66
CA ALA A 59 -10.36 31.01 16.93
C ALA A 59 -11.45 29.93 17.01
N GLY A 60 -12.68 30.24 16.57
CA GLY A 60 -13.79 29.28 16.50
C GLY A 60 -13.51 28.13 15.52
N VAL A 61 -12.96 28.42 14.34
CA VAL A 61 -12.56 27.39 13.36
C VAL A 61 -11.42 26.54 13.92
N LEU A 62 -10.41 27.12 14.55
CA LEU A 62 -9.32 26.38 15.18
C LEU A 62 -9.82 25.48 16.32
N ALA A 63 -10.73 25.99 17.17
CA ALA A 63 -11.35 25.22 18.24
C ALA A 63 -12.16 24.04 17.68
N LEU A 64 -12.92 24.25 16.59
CA LEU A 64 -13.66 23.19 15.92
C LEU A 64 -12.71 22.13 15.33
N LEU A 65 -11.62 22.56 14.67
CA LEU A 65 -10.61 21.65 14.15
C LEU A 65 -9.95 20.84 15.27
N LEU A 66 -9.62 21.46 16.40
CA LEU A 66 -9.08 20.76 17.56
C LEU A 66 -10.09 19.74 18.14
N LEU A 67 -11.37 20.08 18.20
CA LEU A 67 -12.42 19.16 18.64
C LEU A 67 -12.60 17.99 17.67
N LEU A 68 -12.51 18.24 16.36
CA LEU A 68 -12.57 17.18 15.35
C LEU A 68 -11.35 16.25 15.43
N LEU A 69 -10.15 16.82 15.64
CA LEU A 69 -8.93 16.03 15.84
C LEU A 69 -9.01 15.20 17.13
N LEU A 70 -9.55 15.77 18.22
CA LEU A 70 -9.75 15.05 19.47
C LEU A 70 -10.79 13.93 19.31
N ALA A 71 -11.91 14.21 18.63
CA ALA A 71 -12.94 13.21 18.35
C ALA A 71 -12.39 12.08 17.49
N TYR A 72 -11.57 12.40 16.47
CA TYR A 72 -10.89 11.41 15.63
C TYR A 72 -9.88 10.57 16.43
N SER A 73 -9.11 11.18 17.34
CA SER A 73 -8.18 10.46 18.21
C SER A 73 -8.88 9.52 19.20
N ILE A 74 -10.04 9.92 19.75
CA ILE A 74 -10.85 9.08 20.64
C ILE A 74 -11.52 7.93 19.88
N TRP A 75 -11.89 8.15 18.61
CA TRP A 75 -12.50 7.15 17.76
C TRP A 75 -11.52 6.08 17.26
N SER A 76 -10.24 6.44 17.10
CA SER A 76 -9.18 5.52 16.75
C SER A 76 -8.86 4.60 17.92
N THR A 77 -9.02 3.28 17.72
CA THR A 77 -8.78 2.25 18.74
C THR A 77 -7.74 1.27 18.26
N ALA A 78 -6.76 0.95 19.12
CA ALA A 78 -5.80 -0.12 18.84
C ALA A 78 -6.54 -1.46 18.67
N PRO A 79 -6.08 -2.37 17.80
CA PRO A 79 -6.61 -3.73 17.72
C PRO A 79 -6.34 -4.50 19.01
N GLU A 80 -7.16 -5.53 19.27
CA GLU A 80 -6.85 -6.49 20.32
C GLU A 80 -5.65 -7.33 19.90
N THR A 81 -4.80 -7.70 20.88
CA THR A 81 -3.62 -8.54 20.60
C THR A 81 -3.96 -9.99 20.79
N ASP A 82 -3.61 -10.84 19.84
CA ASP A 82 -3.69 -12.29 19.98
C ASP A 82 -2.37 -12.86 20.49
N ASP A 83 -2.31 -13.19 21.77
CA ASP A 83 -1.15 -13.83 22.40
C ASP A 83 -1.20 -15.37 22.32
N SER A 84 -2.23 -15.95 21.70
CA SER A 84 -2.42 -17.41 21.60
C SER A 84 -1.40 -18.08 20.69
N GLY A 85 -0.80 -17.35 19.75
CA GLY A 85 0.22 -17.83 18.81
C GLY A 85 1.63 -18.03 19.39
N LEU A 86 1.88 -17.66 20.66
CA LEU A 86 3.14 -18.00 21.35
C LEU A 86 3.21 -19.49 21.72
N LYS A 87 2.98 -20.35 20.73
CA LYS A 87 3.17 -21.81 20.93
C LYS A 87 4.67 -22.08 21.01
N THR A 88 5.09 -22.64 22.13
CA THR A 88 6.39 -23.27 22.25
C THR A 88 6.54 -24.23 21.06
N GLN A 89 7.41 -23.92 20.10
CA GLN A 89 7.72 -24.85 19.02
C GLN A 89 8.25 -26.14 19.63
N THR A 90 7.38 -27.10 19.82
CA THR A 90 7.79 -28.48 20.01
C THR A 90 8.19 -28.94 18.62
N THR A 91 9.49 -29.01 18.37
CA THR A 91 10.07 -29.55 17.13
C THR A 91 9.60 -30.99 16.98
N ALA A 92 8.44 -31.18 16.37
CA ALA A 92 8.07 -32.50 15.87
C ALA A 92 8.87 -32.73 14.61
N THR A 93 10.00 -33.40 14.75
CA THR A 93 10.73 -34.00 13.63
C THR A 93 9.71 -34.83 12.85
N PRO A 94 9.48 -34.59 11.55
CA PRO A 94 8.62 -35.46 10.77
C PRO A 94 9.20 -36.87 10.78
N ASP A 95 8.45 -37.85 11.25
CA ASP A 95 8.78 -39.26 11.12
C ASP A 95 8.93 -39.59 9.62
N MET A 96 10.15 -39.61 9.13
CA MET A 96 10.46 -40.23 7.85
C MET A 96 10.20 -41.74 7.95
N PRO A 97 9.45 -42.35 7.04
CA PRO A 97 9.28 -43.79 7.04
C PRO A 97 10.64 -44.45 6.79
N THR A 98 11.11 -45.14 7.80
CA THR A 98 12.33 -45.96 7.78
C THR A 98 12.19 -47.01 6.67
N ALA A 99 13.01 -46.90 5.67
CA ALA A 99 13.18 -47.98 4.67
C ALA A 99 13.83 -49.18 5.38
N SER A 100 13.10 -50.29 5.42
CA SER A 100 13.58 -51.58 5.95
C SER A 100 14.75 -52.06 5.09
N ALA A 101 15.95 -52.05 5.63
CA ALA A 101 17.11 -52.70 5.02
C ALA A 101 17.32 -54.06 5.65
N THR A 102 17.31 -55.10 4.77
CA THR A 102 17.67 -56.48 5.05
C THR A 102 19.14 -56.60 5.45
N PRO A 103 19.53 -57.42 6.43
CA PRO A 103 20.92 -57.52 6.88
C PRO A 103 21.75 -58.46 6.04
N ALA A 104 22.93 -58.03 5.63
CA ALA A 104 24.01 -58.91 5.20
C ALA A 104 25.37 -58.47 5.66
N GLY A 105 26.01 -59.27 6.50
CA GLY A 105 27.47 -59.48 6.54
C GLY A 105 28.28 -58.59 7.47
N ALA A 106 28.71 -59.17 8.59
CA ALA A 106 29.69 -58.66 9.51
C ALA A 106 31.11 -58.54 8.89
N THR A 107 31.80 -57.45 9.18
CA THR A 107 33.28 -57.43 9.35
C THR A 107 33.72 -56.27 10.22
N ALA A 108 34.74 -56.55 11.06
CA ALA A 108 35.26 -55.85 12.24
C ALA A 108 35.65 -54.37 12.12
N GLN A 109 35.50 -53.74 13.22
CA GLN A 109 35.92 -52.49 13.88
C GLN A 109 37.34 -52.00 13.54
N PRO A 110 37.59 -50.68 13.62
CA PRO A 110 38.31 -50.18 14.79
C PRO A 110 37.60 -49.02 15.54
N SER A 111 37.87 -49.06 16.83
CA SER A 111 37.46 -48.15 17.91
C SER A 111 37.68 -46.68 17.58
N ALA A 112 36.61 -45.86 17.55
CA ALA A 112 36.73 -44.42 17.52
C ALA A 112 36.45 -43.85 18.93
N THR A 113 37.34 -42.99 19.36
CA THR A 113 37.33 -42.16 20.56
C THR A 113 36.00 -41.38 20.70
N PRO A 114 35.42 -41.27 21.91
CA PRO A 114 34.19 -40.48 22.10
C PRO A 114 34.46 -39.00 21.82
N THR A 115 33.94 -38.51 20.71
CA THR A 115 33.87 -37.08 20.45
C THR A 115 32.85 -36.46 21.43
N ALA A 116 33.26 -35.43 22.14
CA ALA A 116 32.41 -34.70 23.08
C ALA A 116 31.12 -34.26 22.41
N SER A 117 30.00 -34.64 23.03
CA SER A 117 28.65 -34.18 22.64
C SER A 117 28.63 -32.63 22.63
N PRO A 118 28.14 -31.96 21.60
CA PRO A 118 28.02 -30.52 21.63
C PRO A 118 27.10 -30.13 22.80
N THR A 119 27.63 -29.24 23.67
CA THR A 119 26.83 -28.61 24.72
C THR A 119 25.63 -27.92 24.08
N PRO A 120 24.40 -28.18 24.52
CA PRO A 120 23.24 -27.52 23.95
C PRO A 120 23.40 -26.00 24.12
N LYS A 121 23.31 -25.28 22.99
CA LYS A 121 23.26 -23.84 22.98
C LYS A 121 22.06 -23.43 23.85
N PRO A 122 22.19 -22.49 24.80
CA PRO A 122 21.03 -22.07 25.59
C PRO A 122 19.92 -21.64 24.62
N THR A 123 18.82 -22.37 24.66
CA THR A 123 17.58 -21.96 24.01
C THR A 123 17.17 -20.67 24.68
N ALA A 124 17.21 -19.55 23.97
CA ALA A 124 16.64 -18.30 24.44
C ALA A 124 15.17 -18.59 24.76
N GLU A 125 14.75 -18.29 25.98
CA GLU A 125 13.31 -18.31 26.30
C GLU A 125 12.59 -17.42 25.27
N PRO A 126 11.42 -17.81 24.77
CA PRO A 126 10.69 -16.97 23.85
C PRO A 126 10.49 -15.60 24.51
N ALA A 127 11.07 -14.56 23.97
CA ALA A 127 10.83 -13.21 24.43
C ALA A 127 9.33 -12.96 24.26
N GLY A 128 8.65 -12.67 25.38
CA GLY A 128 7.22 -12.33 25.36
C GLY A 128 6.97 -11.21 24.34
N ARG A 129 5.74 -11.11 23.88
CA ARG A 129 5.31 -10.05 22.96
C ARG A 129 5.66 -8.68 23.53
N LYS A 130 6.24 -7.81 22.70
CA LYS A 130 6.52 -6.41 23.05
C LYS A 130 5.21 -5.62 23.05
N ASP A 131 4.94 -4.81 24.08
CA ASP A 131 3.78 -3.94 24.13
C ASP A 131 3.74 -2.97 22.93
N ASN A 132 2.55 -2.57 22.48
CA ASN A 132 2.31 -1.69 21.34
C ASN A 132 2.91 -2.19 20.01
N VAL A 133 3.03 -3.50 19.85
CA VAL A 133 3.40 -4.15 18.60
C VAL A 133 2.22 -4.94 18.10
N TYR A 134 1.80 -4.67 16.86
CA TYR A 134 0.62 -5.28 16.24
C TYR A 134 0.99 -5.98 14.95
N THR A 135 0.27 -7.07 14.66
CA THR A 135 0.44 -7.89 13.46
C THR A 135 -0.82 -7.87 12.63
N LEU A 136 -0.67 -7.64 11.33
CA LEU A 136 -1.75 -7.60 10.36
C LEU A 136 -1.44 -8.52 9.18
N LEU A 137 -2.28 -9.52 8.97
CA LEU A 137 -2.26 -10.37 7.78
C LEU A 137 -3.03 -9.69 6.65
N VAL A 138 -2.36 -9.40 5.55
CA VAL A 138 -2.97 -8.87 4.32
C VAL A 138 -2.94 -9.95 3.25
N VAL A 139 -4.10 -10.28 2.73
CA VAL A 139 -4.31 -11.34 1.74
C VAL A 139 -4.92 -10.74 0.49
N GLY A 140 -4.26 -10.91 -0.65
CA GLY A 140 -4.78 -10.56 -1.96
C GLY A 140 -5.42 -11.79 -2.62
N ARG A 141 -6.71 -11.68 -2.98
CA ARG A 141 -7.48 -12.73 -3.65
C ARG A 141 -7.81 -12.35 -5.07
N ASP A 142 -7.78 -13.31 -5.99
CA ASP A 142 -8.23 -13.12 -7.36
C ASP A 142 -9.77 -12.93 -7.47
N ARG A 143 -10.26 -12.58 -8.68
CA ARG A 143 -11.69 -12.36 -8.92
C ARG A 143 -12.51 -13.65 -8.99
N VAL A 144 -11.92 -14.70 -9.54
CA VAL A 144 -12.65 -15.88 -10.03
C VAL A 144 -12.42 -17.07 -9.11
N GLY A 145 -11.27 -17.15 -8.47
CA GLY A 145 -10.86 -18.25 -7.63
C GLY A 145 -10.95 -17.94 -6.13
N LEU A 146 -10.69 -18.98 -5.35
CA LEU A 146 -10.50 -18.89 -3.89
C LEU A 146 -9.02 -18.97 -3.53
N ASN A 147 -8.12 -18.88 -4.52
CA ASN A 147 -6.69 -18.86 -4.28
C ASN A 147 -6.21 -17.47 -3.87
N THR A 148 -5.23 -17.46 -3.00
CA THR A 148 -4.59 -16.22 -2.54
C THR A 148 -3.25 -16.06 -3.24
N ASP A 149 -3.13 -15.00 -4.05
CA ASP A 149 -1.92 -14.75 -4.84
C ASP A 149 -0.88 -13.90 -4.11
N THR A 150 -1.34 -13.10 -3.15
CA THR A 150 -0.49 -12.26 -2.31
C THR A 150 -0.82 -12.55 -0.84
N ILE A 151 0.21 -12.88 -0.06
CA ILE A 151 0.09 -13.12 1.38
C ILE A 151 1.23 -12.34 2.05
N MET A 152 0.88 -11.38 2.89
CA MET A 152 1.85 -10.54 3.58
C MET A 152 1.47 -10.43 5.06
N VAL A 153 2.47 -10.49 5.93
CA VAL A 153 2.33 -10.17 7.34
C VAL A 153 3.06 -8.86 7.61
N ALA A 154 2.32 -7.85 8.04
CA ALA A 154 2.85 -6.57 8.46
C ALA A 154 2.95 -6.54 9.99
N ARG A 155 4.13 -6.23 10.51
CA ARG A 155 4.38 -5.98 11.93
C ARG A 155 4.58 -4.48 12.13
N PHE A 156 3.66 -3.86 12.87
CA PHE A 156 3.71 -2.46 13.27
C PHE A 156 4.31 -2.35 14.67
N ASP A 157 5.43 -1.67 14.82
CA ASP A 157 6.00 -1.29 16.13
C ASP A 157 5.67 0.19 16.39
N CYS A 158 4.63 0.42 17.18
CA CYS A 158 4.16 1.76 17.49
C CYS A 158 5.06 2.51 18.49
N ASN A 159 6.03 1.83 19.12
CA ASN A 159 6.99 2.50 20.00
C ASN A 159 8.08 3.20 19.17
N ASP A 160 8.52 2.54 18.10
CA ASP A 160 9.59 3.02 17.23
C ASP A 160 9.03 3.63 15.92
N HIS A 161 7.70 3.60 15.72
CA HIS A 161 6.98 4.00 14.50
C HIS A 161 7.56 3.35 13.25
N THR A 162 7.74 2.01 13.28
CA THR A 162 8.26 1.24 12.16
C THR A 162 7.27 0.18 11.70
N ALA A 163 7.33 -0.17 10.41
CA ALA A 163 6.56 -1.28 9.84
C ALA A 163 7.49 -2.23 9.06
N ASN A 164 7.44 -3.51 9.43
CA ASN A 164 8.14 -4.57 8.71
C ASN A 164 7.10 -5.45 8.03
N ILE A 165 7.17 -5.54 6.71
CA ILE A 165 6.21 -6.26 5.89
C ILE A 165 6.92 -7.45 5.26
N VAL A 166 6.45 -8.66 5.57
CA VAL A 166 7.05 -9.91 5.11
C VAL A 166 6.10 -10.58 4.13
N SER A 167 6.54 -10.79 2.90
CA SER A 167 5.82 -11.58 1.90
C SER A 167 6.05 -13.06 2.11
N ILE A 168 4.95 -13.83 2.11
CA ILE A 168 4.97 -15.29 2.18
C ILE A 168 4.69 -15.82 0.76
N PRO A 169 5.62 -16.57 0.15
CA PRO A 169 5.42 -17.11 -1.18
C PRO A 169 4.16 -17.99 -1.23
N ARG A 170 3.30 -17.79 -2.22
CA ARG A 170 2.01 -18.48 -2.34
C ARG A 170 2.12 -20.00 -2.44
N ASP A 171 3.26 -20.49 -2.96
CA ASP A 171 3.54 -21.91 -3.14
C ASP A 171 4.23 -22.53 -1.91
N THR A 172 4.26 -21.83 -0.77
CA THR A 172 4.81 -22.33 0.49
C THR A 172 4.12 -23.62 0.90
N LEU A 173 4.96 -24.63 1.21
CA LEU A 173 4.50 -25.94 1.65
C LEU A 173 3.90 -25.84 3.05
N VAL A 174 2.68 -26.33 3.22
CA VAL A 174 1.96 -26.38 4.50
C VAL A 174 1.47 -27.80 4.78
N ASN A 175 1.26 -28.11 6.06
CA ASN A 175 0.84 -29.46 6.49
C ASN A 175 -0.69 -29.55 6.62
N VAL A 176 -1.38 -29.54 5.50
CA VAL A 176 -2.85 -29.59 5.44
C VAL A 176 -3.36 -30.99 4.99
N PRO A 177 -4.60 -31.38 5.29
CA PRO A 177 -5.11 -32.73 4.98
C PRO A 177 -5.46 -32.97 3.52
N TRP A 178 -5.62 -31.93 2.69
CA TRP A 178 -5.99 -32.07 1.27
C TRP A 178 -4.78 -32.21 0.34
N ALA A 179 -5.05 -32.45 -0.94
CA ALA A 179 -4.00 -32.84 -1.92
C ALA A 179 -3.01 -31.72 -2.24
N VAL A 180 -3.47 -30.47 -2.40
CA VAL A 180 -2.62 -29.32 -2.68
C VAL A 180 -2.05 -28.76 -1.39
N LYS A 181 -0.78 -29.03 -1.13
CA LYS A 181 -0.08 -28.64 0.09
C LYS A 181 0.54 -27.26 -0.01
N LYS A 182 -0.13 -26.29 -0.62
CA LYS A 182 0.33 -24.90 -0.79
C LYS A 182 -0.49 -23.97 0.04
N VAL A 183 0.15 -22.98 0.66
CA VAL A 183 -0.52 -21.99 1.52
C VAL A 183 -1.63 -21.24 0.79
N ASN A 184 -1.49 -21.00 -0.52
CA ASN A 184 -2.52 -20.32 -1.32
C ASN A 184 -3.84 -21.10 -1.46
N SER A 185 -3.84 -22.41 -1.19
CA SER A 185 -5.05 -23.26 -1.22
C SER A 185 -5.82 -23.27 0.11
N VAL A 186 -5.20 -22.74 1.16
CA VAL A 186 -5.77 -22.83 2.53
C VAL A 186 -7.03 -22.01 2.65
N TYR A 187 -7.01 -20.77 2.19
CA TYR A 187 -8.20 -19.90 2.28
C TYR A 187 -9.43 -20.52 1.60
N GLY A 188 -9.25 -21.07 0.41
CA GLY A 188 -10.35 -21.72 -0.32
C GLY A 188 -10.87 -23.01 0.30
N SER A 189 -10.05 -23.69 1.09
CA SER A 189 -10.39 -25.00 1.70
C SER A 189 -10.82 -24.89 3.15
N ALA A 190 -10.29 -23.96 3.92
CA ALA A 190 -10.47 -23.81 5.37
C ALA A 190 -10.88 -22.40 5.82
N GLY A 191 -11.10 -21.48 4.89
CA GLY A 191 -11.43 -20.08 5.18
C GLY A 191 -10.29 -19.30 5.78
N ILE A 192 -10.62 -18.10 6.29
CA ILE A 192 -9.61 -17.21 6.87
C ILE A 192 -9.02 -17.77 8.18
N ASP A 193 -9.81 -18.38 9.02
CA ASP A 193 -9.33 -18.95 10.30
C ASP A 193 -8.28 -20.03 10.05
N GLY A 194 -8.49 -20.89 9.05
CA GLY A 194 -7.51 -21.89 8.64
C GLY A 194 -6.24 -21.26 8.08
N LEU A 195 -6.37 -20.19 7.29
CA LEU A 195 -5.20 -19.49 6.76
C LEU A 195 -4.41 -18.79 7.86
N VAL A 196 -5.07 -18.09 8.79
CA VAL A 196 -4.43 -17.47 9.96
C VAL A 196 -3.62 -18.50 10.74
N THR A 197 -4.23 -19.66 11.06
CA THR A 197 -3.55 -20.74 11.79
C THR A 197 -2.29 -21.22 11.07
N GLU A 198 -2.35 -21.47 9.75
CA GLU A 198 -1.18 -21.92 8.98
C GLU A 198 -0.10 -20.84 8.89
N ILE A 199 -0.49 -19.55 8.82
CA ILE A 199 0.47 -18.45 8.82
C ILE A 199 1.14 -18.31 10.20
N GLU A 200 0.40 -18.38 11.30
CA GLU A 200 0.94 -18.36 12.66
C GLU A 200 1.93 -19.51 12.89
N ASP A 201 1.61 -20.72 12.40
CA ASP A 201 2.51 -21.85 12.46
C ASP A 201 3.81 -21.63 11.63
N LEU A 202 3.72 -20.90 10.51
CA LEU A 202 4.87 -20.56 9.66
C LEU A 202 5.76 -19.47 10.26
N VAL A 203 5.18 -18.43 10.85
CA VAL A 203 5.93 -17.26 11.36
C VAL A 203 6.30 -17.38 12.84
N GLY A 204 5.62 -18.26 13.58
CA GLY A 204 5.91 -18.54 15.00
C GLY A 204 5.35 -17.52 15.99
N PHE A 205 4.43 -16.64 15.56
CA PHE A 205 3.77 -15.65 16.40
C PHE A 205 2.33 -15.42 15.96
N GLY A 206 1.48 -14.86 16.87
CA GLY A 206 0.07 -14.61 16.64
C GLY A 206 -0.21 -13.48 15.66
N ILE A 207 -1.34 -13.59 14.95
CA ILE A 207 -1.87 -12.58 14.02
C ILE A 207 -3.07 -11.88 14.67
N ASP A 208 -2.92 -10.59 14.99
CA ASP A 208 -3.96 -9.81 15.66
C ASP A 208 -5.14 -9.45 14.76
N SER A 209 -4.83 -9.15 13.51
CA SER A 209 -5.82 -8.67 12.57
C SER A 209 -5.55 -9.22 11.17
N TYR A 210 -6.61 -9.30 10.37
CA TYR A 210 -6.50 -9.67 8.98
C TYR A 210 -7.37 -8.81 8.07
N ALA A 211 -7.01 -8.74 6.79
CA ALA A 211 -7.79 -8.14 5.71
C ALA A 211 -7.60 -8.94 4.43
N VAL A 212 -8.69 -9.53 3.91
CA VAL A 212 -8.72 -10.24 2.63
C VAL A 212 -9.24 -9.31 1.56
N VAL A 213 -8.37 -8.77 0.75
CA VAL A 213 -8.66 -7.76 -0.27
C VAL A 213 -8.78 -8.44 -1.64
N ASN A 214 -9.91 -8.24 -2.31
CA ASN A 214 -10.03 -8.66 -3.71
C ASN A 214 -9.46 -7.59 -4.66
N THR A 215 -9.21 -7.97 -5.91
CA THR A 215 -8.63 -7.08 -6.92
C THR A 215 -9.49 -5.85 -7.21
N TYR A 216 -10.82 -5.96 -7.09
CA TYR A 216 -11.73 -4.83 -7.31
C TYR A 216 -11.56 -3.75 -6.22
N VAL A 217 -11.54 -4.15 -4.94
CA VAL A 217 -11.32 -3.22 -3.82
C VAL A 217 -9.93 -2.60 -3.90
N PHE A 218 -8.91 -3.39 -4.25
CA PHE A 218 -7.57 -2.88 -4.49
C PHE A 218 -7.55 -1.78 -5.55
N GLN A 219 -8.18 -1.98 -6.70
CA GLN A 219 -8.31 -0.96 -7.73
C GLN A 219 -8.98 0.31 -7.20
N GLN A 220 -10.09 0.18 -6.47
CA GLN A 220 -10.83 1.32 -5.94
C GLN A 220 -10.06 2.12 -4.90
N ILE A 221 -9.29 1.47 -4.04
CA ILE A 221 -8.41 2.15 -3.08
C ILE A 221 -7.38 2.99 -3.83
N ILE A 222 -6.76 2.43 -4.88
CA ILE A 222 -5.77 3.14 -5.69
C ILE A 222 -6.38 4.32 -6.42
N ASP A 223 -7.55 4.15 -7.03
CA ASP A 223 -8.25 5.23 -7.73
C ASP A 223 -8.67 6.35 -6.76
N CYS A 224 -9.05 6.00 -5.53
CA CYS A 224 -9.37 6.95 -4.47
C CYS A 224 -8.19 7.87 -4.09
N ILE A 225 -6.95 7.36 -4.14
CA ILE A 225 -5.74 8.15 -3.89
C ILE A 225 -5.17 8.81 -5.16
N GLY A 226 -5.88 8.72 -6.30
CA GLY A 226 -5.48 9.35 -7.55
C GLY A 226 -4.43 8.57 -8.36
N GLY A 227 -4.26 7.28 -8.10
CA GLY A 227 -3.29 6.42 -8.76
C GLY A 227 -1.92 6.37 -8.07
N VAL A 228 -1.01 5.59 -8.63
CA VAL A 228 0.35 5.42 -8.11
C VAL A 228 1.37 5.71 -9.19
N TYR A 229 2.33 6.59 -8.92
CA TYR A 229 3.50 6.77 -9.78
C TYR A 229 4.46 5.60 -9.58
N PHE A 230 4.70 4.83 -10.65
CA PHE A 230 5.54 3.65 -10.61
C PHE A 230 6.40 3.53 -11.86
N ASP A 231 7.64 3.06 -11.69
CA ASP A 231 8.53 2.74 -12.78
C ASP A 231 8.37 1.26 -13.13
N VAL A 232 7.60 0.99 -14.19
CA VAL A 232 7.34 -0.37 -14.68
C VAL A 232 8.65 -0.94 -15.23
N PRO A 233 9.19 -2.04 -14.67
CA PRO A 233 10.57 -2.46 -14.95
C PRO A 233 10.76 -3.09 -16.34
N ILE A 234 9.73 -3.72 -16.87
CA ILE A 234 9.78 -4.46 -18.16
C ILE A 234 8.45 -4.28 -18.90
N TYR A 235 8.45 -4.63 -20.20
CA TYR A 235 7.20 -4.75 -20.95
C TYR A 235 6.39 -5.94 -20.43
N MET A 236 5.13 -5.69 -20.08
CA MET A 236 4.19 -6.68 -19.52
C MET A 236 3.04 -6.86 -20.50
N TYR A 237 2.95 -8.05 -21.13
CA TYR A 237 1.87 -8.39 -22.02
C TYR A 237 1.39 -9.82 -21.76
N TYR A 238 0.26 -9.96 -21.08
CA TYR A 238 -0.31 -11.24 -20.73
C TYR A 238 -1.83 -11.22 -20.88
N ASP A 239 -2.37 -12.21 -21.56
CA ASP A 239 -3.80 -12.35 -21.79
C ASP A 239 -4.26 -13.72 -21.30
N ASP A 240 -5.18 -13.75 -20.36
CA ASP A 240 -5.81 -14.93 -19.76
C ASP A 240 -7.32 -14.70 -19.61
N PRO A 241 -8.11 -15.04 -20.65
CA PRO A 241 -9.56 -14.85 -20.63
C PRO A 241 -10.26 -15.64 -19.53
N ASP A 242 -9.71 -16.78 -19.10
CA ASP A 242 -10.32 -17.62 -18.05
C ASP A 242 -10.27 -16.94 -16.67
N GLN A 243 -9.30 -16.06 -16.46
CA GLN A 243 -9.15 -15.27 -15.27
C GLN A 243 -9.61 -13.81 -15.42
N ASP A 244 -10.18 -13.43 -16.56
CA ASP A 244 -10.51 -12.02 -16.91
C ASP A 244 -9.29 -11.12 -16.67
N LEU A 245 -8.10 -11.56 -17.08
CA LEU A 245 -6.84 -10.89 -16.86
C LEU A 245 -6.19 -10.48 -18.17
N HIS A 246 -6.20 -9.16 -18.41
CA HIS A 246 -5.61 -8.55 -19.60
C HIS A 246 -4.53 -7.57 -19.16
N ILE A 247 -3.27 -7.93 -19.34
CA ILE A 247 -2.12 -7.11 -18.97
C ILE A 247 -1.51 -6.51 -20.24
N SER A 248 -1.35 -5.18 -20.26
CA SER A 248 -0.67 -4.47 -21.35
C SER A 248 -0.06 -3.19 -20.81
N LEU A 249 1.19 -3.25 -20.35
CA LEU A 249 1.93 -2.11 -19.78
C LEU A 249 3.29 -1.97 -20.45
N ALA A 250 3.60 -0.75 -20.88
CA ALA A 250 4.93 -0.40 -21.35
C ALA A 250 5.87 -0.14 -20.13
N PRO A 251 7.18 -0.41 -20.26
CA PRO A 251 8.15 -0.06 -19.22
C PRO A 251 8.31 1.46 -19.08
N GLY A 252 8.75 1.89 -17.89
CA GLY A 252 9.07 3.26 -17.57
C GLY A 252 8.17 3.88 -16.50
N TYR A 253 8.59 5.08 -16.05
CA TYR A 253 7.92 5.81 -14.98
C TYR A 253 6.62 6.45 -15.47
N GLN A 254 5.50 6.07 -14.86
CA GLN A 254 4.16 6.49 -15.27
C GLN A 254 3.18 6.50 -14.09
N LEU A 255 2.09 7.29 -14.22
CA LEU A 255 0.98 7.24 -13.28
C LEU A 255 0.05 6.09 -13.67
N LEU A 256 -0.11 5.13 -12.78
CA LEU A 256 -0.95 3.96 -12.96
C LEU A 256 -2.27 4.14 -12.18
N ASN A 257 -3.40 3.88 -12.82
CA ASN A 257 -4.69 3.76 -12.17
C ASN A 257 -4.85 2.39 -11.48
N GLY A 258 -5.96 2.16 -10.77
CA GLY A 258 -6.19 0.92 -10.04
C GLY A 258 -6.10 -0.34 -10.90
N TYR A 259 -6.67 -0.32 -12.11
CA TYR A 259 -6.61 -1.44 -13.05
C TYR A 259 -5.18 -1.72 -13.54
N GLN A 260 -4.41 -0.69 -13.84
CA GLN A 260 -3.01 -0.83 -14.23
C GLN A 260 -2.11 -1.30 -13.08
N CYS A 261 -2.41 -0.87 -11.85
CA CYS A 261 -1.71 -1.36 -10.66
C CYS A 261 -1.99 -2.86 -10.41
N GLU A 262 -3.23 -3.33 -10.62
CA GLU A 262 -3.53 -4.77 -10.59
C GLU A 262 -2.67 -5.53 -11.60
N GLN A 263 -2.51 -5.01 -12.83
CA GLN A 263 -1.68 -5.63 -13.84
C GLN A 263 -0.22 -5.81 -13.35
N VAL A 264 0.36 -4.77 -12.72
CA VAL A 264 1.73 -4.85 -12.17
C VAL A 264 1.85 -5.95 -11.12
N VAL A 265 0.94 -6.01 -10.15
CA VAL A 265 1.06 -6.96 -9.03
C VAL A 265 0.74 -8.40 -9.42
N ARG A 266 -0.07 -8.60 -10.48
CA ARG A 266 -0.44 -9.93 -10.99
C ARG A 266 0.49 -10.47 -12.06
N PHE A 267 1.28 -9.61 -12.72
CA PHE A 267 2.14 -10.03 -13.81
C PHE A 267 3.23 -11.03 -13.36
N ARG A 268 3.41 -12.11 -14.09
CA ARG A 268 4.47 -13.11 -13.89
C ARG A 268 5.38 -13.23 -15.11
N GLN A 269 4.77 -13.40 -16.27
CA GLN A 269 5.45 -13.58 -17.55
C GLN A 269 4.50 -13.20 -18.70
N ASN A 270 5.05 -12.94 -19.85
CA ASN A 270 4.33 -12.73 -21.10
C ASN A 270 3.77 -14.06 -21.65
N ASN A 271 2.80 -14.01 -22.56
CA ASN A 271 2.25 -15.22 -23.20
C ASN A 271 3.29 -16.02 -24.00
N ASP A 272 4.39 -15.38 -24.44
CA ASP A 272 5.51 -16.04 -25.13
C ASP A 272 6.53 -16.68 -24.17
N GLY A 273 6.29 -16.62 -22.86
CA GLY A 273 7.15 -17.15 -21.82
C GLY A 273 8.31 -16.23 -21.43
N THR A 274 8.46 -15.07 -22.05
CA THR A 274 9.40 -14.03 -21.57
C THR A 274 8.87 -13.36 -20.32
N GLY A 275 9.72 -12.69 -19.54
CA GLY A 275 9.29 -12.05 -18.30
C GLY A 275 10.47 -11.54 -17.48
N TYR A 276 10.34 -11.61 -16.17
CA TYR A 276 11.41 -11.20 -15.28
C TYR A 276 12.65 -12.10 -15.44
N PRO A 277 13.86 -11.53 -15.54
CA PRO A 277 15.09 -12.32 -15.68
C PRO A 277 15.27 -13.35 -14.54
N ASN A 278 14.82 -13.00 -13.32
CA ASN A 278 14.92 -13.84 -12.14
C ASN A 278 13.62 -14.64 -11.87
N GLY A 279 12.71 -14.75 -12.86
CA GLY A 279 11.45 -15.49 -12.72
C GLY A 279 10.57 -14.96 -11.59
N ASP A 280 10.16 -15.84 -10.68
CA ASP A 280 9.26 -15.48 -9.58
C ASP A 280 9.87 -14.50 -8.58
N LEU A 281 11.17 -14.52 -8.38
CA LEU A 281 11.88 -13.56 -7.53
C LEU A 281 11.75 -12.13 -8.10
N GLY A 282 11.89 -11.95 -9.40
CA GLY A 282 11.69 -10.65 -10.05
C GLY A 282 10.26 -10.10 -9.88
N ARG A 283 9.26 -11.00 -9.84
CA ARG A 283 7.89 -10.61 -9.50
C ARG A 283 7.79 -10.09 -8.08
N ILE A 284 8.35 -10.81 -7.10
CA ILE A 284 8.34 -10.39 -5.68
C ILE A 284 9.06 -9.05 -5.51
N GLU A 285 10.22 -8.87 -6.12
CA GLU A 285 10.97 -7.61 -6.11
C GLU A 285 10.13 -6.44 -6.68
N THR A 286 9.43 -6.69 -7.79
CA THR A 286 8.53 -5.69 -8.40
C THR A 286 7.34 -5.38 -7.50
N GLN A 287 6.74 -6.39 -6.86
CA GLN A 287 5.66 -6.17 -5.88
C GLN A 287 6.15 -5.33 -4.69
N HIS A 288 7.32 -5.61 -4.13
CA HIS A 288 7.90 -4.80 -3.04
C HIS A 288 8.13 -3.36 -3.47
N ALA A 289 8.74 -3.14 -4.64
CA ALA A 289 8.94 -1.80 -5.19
C ALA A 289 7.61 -1.06 -5.42
N PHE A 290 6.58 -1.78 -5.90
CA PHE A 290 5.24 -1.23 -6.10
C PHE A 290 4.58 -0.86 -4.76
N PHE A 291 4.60 -1.74 -3.75
CA PHE A 291 4.01 -1.43 -2.44
C PHE A 291 4.75 -0.29 -1.74
N ALA A 292 6.06 -0.16 -1.93
CA ALA A 292 6.81 1.01 -1.46
C ALA A 292 6.37 2.31 -2.18
N ALA A 293 6.09 2.25 -3.49
CA ALA A 293 5.56 3.38 -4.25
C ALA A 293 4.13 3.74 -3.81
N LEU A 294 3.29 2.74 -3.56
CA LEU A 294 1.94 2.90 -2.99
C LEU A 294 1.99 3.57 -1.61
N ALA A 295 2.88 3.11 -0.72
CA ALA A 295 3.10 3.71 0.59
C ALA A 295 3.47 5.19 0.49
N ARG A 296 4.39 5.56 -0.41
CA ARG A 296 4.74 6.97 -0.68
C ARG A 296 3.54 7.79 -1.13
N GLN A 297 2.69 7.22 -1.99
CA GLN A 297 1.50 7.90 -2.50
C GLN A 297 0.49 8.14 -1.38
N VAL A 298 0.26 7.15 -0.52
CA VAL A 298 -0.66 7.26 0.63
C VAL A 298 -0.17 8.30 1.63
N LEU A 299 1.13 8.36 1.90
CA LEU A 299 1.74 9.32 2.83
C LEU A 299 1.71 10.79 2.36
N GLN A 300 1.30 11.06 1.11
CA GLN A 300 1.14 12.44 0.65
C GLN A 300 -0.01 13.13 1.39
N LEU A 301 0.24 14.34 1.90
CA LEU A 301 -0.74 15.12 2.69
C LEU A 301 -2.10 15.30 2.01
N GLY A 302 -2.12 15.33 0.67
CA GLY A 302 -3.37 15.43 -0.11
C GLY A 302 -4.30 14.23 0.04
N ASN A 303 -3.78 13.06 0.39
CA ASN A 303 -4.55 11.81 0.47
C ASN A 303 -5.19 11.56 1.84
N ILE A 304 -4.82 12.31 2.87
CA ILE A 304 -5.41 12.20 4.21
C ILE A 304 -6.94 12.46 4.17
N SER A 305 -7.39 13.35 3.30
CA SER A 305 -8.82 13.64 3.12
C SER A 305 -9.62 12.46 2.55
N ASN A 306 -8.96 11.51 1.89
CA ASN A 306 -9.58 10.32 1.29
C ASN A 306 -9.69 9.15 2.30
N LEU A 307 -9.06 9.28 3.46
CA LEU A 307 -9.01 8.22 4.48
C LEU A 307 -10.40 7.70 4.90
N PRO A 308 -11.43 8.55 5.15
CA PRO A 308 -12.77 8.04 5.47
C PRO A 308 -13.37 7.17 4.36
N GLN A 309 -13.14 7.52 3.10
CA GLN A 309 -13.61 6.75 1.95
C GLN A 309 -12.85 5.41 1.84
N ILE A 310 -11.55 5.40 2.06
CA ILE A 310 -10.73 4.18 2.08
C ILE A 310 -11.20 3.25 3.20
N ILE A 311 -11.44 3.78 4.41
CA ILE A 311 -11.98 3.00 5.54
C ILE A 311 -13.31 2.33 5.17
N SER A 312 -14.26 3.09 4.58
CA SER A 312 -15.53 2.53 4.14
C SER A 312 -15.34 1.45 3.07
N LEU A 313 -14.48 1.68 2.07
CA LEU A 313 -14.17 0.70 1.04
C LEU A 313 -13.64 -0.62 1.64
N VAL A 314 -12.75 -0.54 2.61
CA VAL A 314 -12.21 -1.74 3.28
C VAL A 314 -13.29 -2.44 4.08
N ILE A 315 -14.01 -1.75 4.96
CA ILE A 315 -15.03 -2.37 5.84
C ILE A 315 -16.17 -2.98 5.03
N ASP A 316 -16.64 -2.30 3.99
CA ASP A 316 -17.83 -2.71 3.25
C ASP A 316 -17.55 -3.83 2.24
N ASN A 317 -16.28 -4.04 1.85
CA ASN A 317 -15.94 -4.89 0.70
C ASN A 317 -14.81 -5.89 0.94
N THR A 318 -14.29 -6.00 2.17
CA THR A 318 -13.25 -6.99 2.50
C THR A 318 -13.73 -7.93 3.60
N ASP A 319 -13.17 -9.14 3.62
CA ASP A 319 -13.31 -10.05 4.77
C ASP A 319 -12.22 -9.67 5.78
N THR A 320 -12.65 -9.12 6.94
CA THR A 320 -11.72 -8.56 7.93
C THR A 320 -12.32 -8.58 9.33
N ASN A 321 -11.48 -8.77 10.35
CA ASN A 321 -11.83 -8.55 11.74
C ASN A 321 -11.56 -7.12 12.22
N LEU A 322 -11.05 -6.23 11.35
CA LEU A 322 -10.77 -4.84 11.68
C LEU A 322 -12.07 -4.04 11.83
N SER A 323 -12.20 -3.31 12.91
CA SER A 323 -13.19 -2.24 13.04
C SER A 323 -12.70 -0.98 12.28
N SER A 324 -13.62 -0.05 12.00
CA SER A 324 -13.25 1.25 11.46
C SER A 324 -12.28 2.02 12.35
N GLY A 325 -12.38 1.84 13.68
CA GLY A 325 -11.44 2.40 14.65
C GLY A 325 -10.02 1.80 14.53
N ASN A 326 -9.91 0.48 14.30
CA ASN A 326 -8.62 -0.17 14.08
C ASN A 326 -7.96 0.29 12.78
N ILE A 327 -8.73 0.42 11.70
CA ILE A 327 -8.19 0.93 10.42
C ILE A 327 -7.69 2.37 10.60
N ALA A 328 -8.46 3.21 11.32
CA ALA A 328 -8.04 4.57 11.64
C ALA A 328 -6.77 4.60 12.50
N PHE A 329 -6.63 3.68 13.45
CA PHE A 329 -5.43 3.52 14.27
C PHE A 329 -4.22 3.18 13.40
N TYR A 330 -4.29 2.13 12.57
CA TYR A 330 -3.20 1.77 11.66
C TYR A 330 -2.85 2.91 10.71
N ALA A 331 -3.84 3.62 10.18
CA ALA A 331 -3.60 4.77 9.32
C ALA A 331 -2.87 5.90 10.05
N GLN A 332 -3.23 6.19 11.31
CA GLN A 332 -2.52 7.18 12.13
C GLN A 332 -1.08 6.78 12.42
N GLU A 333 -0.85 5.52 12.79
CA GLU A 333 0.51 5.01 13.02
C GLU A 333 1.35 5.08 11.74
N PHE A 334 0.76 4.67 10.60
CA PHE A 334 1.42 4.75 9.31
C PHE A 334 1.80 6.19 8.90
N LEU A 335 0.94 7.18 9.21
CA LEU A 335 1.22 8.60 8.93
C LEU A 335 2.34 9.19 9.81
N LYS A 336 2.72 8.54 10.91
CA LYS A 336 3.85 8.94 11.76
C LYS A 336 5.18 8.41 11.22
N MET A 337 5.14 7.43 10.31
CA MET A 337 6.32 6.78 9.73
C MET A 337 6.85 7.57 8.54
N GLY A 338 8.16 7.59 8.37
CA GLY A 338 8.83 7.96 7.13
C GLY A 338 8.97 6.76 6.20
N MET A 339 9.44 6.99 4.99
CA MET A 339 9.66 5.87 4.04
C MET A 339 10.79 4.93 4.48
N ASP A 340 11.75 5.43 5.24
CA ASP A 340 12.88 4.64 5.77
C ASP A 340 12.46 3.75 6.95
N ASP A 341 11.29 4.02 7.55
CA ASP A 341 10.71 3.25 8.65
C ASP A 341 9.86 2.06 8.17
N ILE A 342 9.66 1.93 6.85
CA ILE A 342 8.86 0.87 6.23
C ILE A 342 9.78 -0.05 5.42
N SER A 343 9.86 -1.31 5.83
CA SER A 343 10.73 -2.30 5.19
C SER A 343 9.93 -3.48 4.64
N PHE A 344 10.32 -3.96 3.46
CA PHE A 344 9.72 -5.12 2.81
C PHE A 344 10.73 -6.26 2.73
N TYR A 345 10.26 -7.45 3.10
CA TYR A 345 11.05 -8.68 3.13
C TYR A 345 10.28 -9.82 2.46
N THR A 346 11.00 -10.87 2.09
CA THR A 346 10.42 -12.17 1.74
C THR A 346 10.98 -13.20 2.73
N LEU A 347 10.15 -14.11 3.22
CA LEU A 347 10.67 -15.23 4.03
C LEU A 347 11.74 -15.98 3.23
N PRO A 348 12.90 -16.29 3.82
CA PRO A 348 13.93 -17.10 3.17
C PRO A 348 13.37 -18.47 2.81
N TYR A 349 13.61 -18.92 1.58
CA TYR A 349 13.03 -20.17 1.09
C TYR A 349 13.93 -20.90 0.10
N ASP A 350 13.71 -22.21 -0.01
CA ASP A 350 14.19 -23.06 -1.08
C ASP A 350 13.05 -23.62 -1.93
N THR A 351 13.31 -23.87 -3.19
CA THR A 351 12.37 -24.59 -4.04
C THR A 351 12.55 -26.09 -3.88
N VAL A 352 11.46 -26.81 -3.56
CA VAL A 352 11.45 -28.25 -3.41
C VAL A 352 10.43 -28.88 -4.37
N TYR A 353 10.74 -30.09 -4.84
CA TYR A 353 9.87 -30.83 -5.74
C TYR A 353 9.33 -32.06 -5.03
N ILE A 354 8.00 -32.14 -4.87
CA ILE A 354 7.32 -33.24 -4.20
C ILE A 354 6.28 -33.83 -5.15
N ARG A 355 6.41 -35.12 -5.49
CA ARG A 355 5.45 -35.84 -6.35
C ARG A 355 5.13 -35.13 -7.68
N GLY A 356 6.13 -34.48 -8.28
CA GLY A 356 5.97 -33.77 -9.56
C GLY A 356 5.44 -32.34 -9.44
N GLY A 357 5.11 -31.86 -8.21
CA GLY A 357 4.74 -30.47 -7.93
C GLY A 357 5.94 -29.67 -7.41
N SER A 358 6.05 -28.39 -7.82
CA SER A 358 6.99 -27.43 -7.26
C SER A 358 6.38 -26.76 -6.04
N TYR A 359 7.13 -26.69 -4.94
CA TYR A 359 6.77 -26.08 -3.67
C TYR A 359 7.89 -25.16 -3.18
N VAL A 360 7.57 -24.31 -2.25
CA VAL A 360 8.50 -23.48 -1.52
C VAL A 360 8.60 -24.00 -0.09
N SER A 361 9.80 -24.28 0.39
CA SER A 361 10.09 -24.65 1.79
C SER A 361 10.73 -23.45 2.49
N ILE A 362 10.12 -22.97 3.56
CA ILE A 362 10.66 -21.86 4.36
C ILE A 362 11.85 -22.35 5.18
N GLN A 363 12.92 -21.53 5.21
CA GLN A 363 14.09 -21.76 6.04
C GLN A 363 13.95 -20.95 7.35
N LEU A 364 13.69 -21.63 8.45
CA LEU A 364 13.52 -21.01 9.77
C LEU A 364 14.84 -20.67 10.46
N ASP A 365 15.97 -21.16 9.95
CA ASP A 365 17.30 -21.02 10.59
C ASP A 365 18.20 -19.97 9.89
N ALA A 366 17.64 -19.12 9.01
CA ALA A 366 18.38 -18.15 8.20
C ALA A 366 18.53 -16.78 8.90
#